data_58c75400dd773105d38f150603de131e
#
_entry.id   58c75400dd773105d38f150603de131e
#
_cell.length_a   1.000
_cell.length_b   1.000
_cell.length_c   1.000
_cell.angle_alpha   90.00
_cell.angle_beta   90.00
_cell.angle_gamma   90.00
#
_symmetry.space_group_name_H-M   'P 1'
#
loop_
_entity.id
_entity.type
_entity.pdbx_description
1 polymer ?
#
loop_
_entity_poly.entity_id
_entity_poly.type
_entity_poly.pdbx_seq_one_letter_code
_entity_poly.pdbx_strand_id
1 'polypeptide(L)'
;MSTVDEGLEAQIRNIEQQYGKPLSEWIALVKESGLTKHTDMVAMLKSQYGMSHGSAHRVALKAREVDAASTVKAAEASGRDPASELYGGKKAGLKPLHDALMTAITTFGDDIELAPKKGYVSLRRKKQFAMIQPTTATRIDLGLILKDVPTTERLESAASFNALFTHRVRVNTIDDVDAQLIAWLKQAYDLAG
;
A
#
# COMPACT_ATOMS: atom_id res chain seq x y z
N MET A 1 6.10 -6.58 -21.55
CA MET A 1 5.25 -7.18 -20.47
C MET A 1 6.16 -8.03 -19.61
N SER A 2 6.00 -8.02 -18.30
CA SER A 2 6.86 -8.80 -17.41
C SER A 2 6.37 -10.23 -17.34
N THR A 3 7.26 -11.22 -17.30
CA THR A 3 6.93 -12.66 -17.13
C THR A 3 6.07 -12.94 -15.89
N VAL A 4 6.05 -12.04 -14.92
CA VAL A 4 5.21 -12.12 -13.71
C VAL A 4 3.74 -11.78 -14.03
N ASP A 5 3.49 -10.83 -14.92
CA ASP A 5 2.14 -10.44 -15.33
C ASP A 5 1.49 -11.53 -16.18
N GLU A 6 2.25 -12.16 -17.09
CA GLU A 6 1.77 -13.28 -17.91
C GLU A 6 1.40 -14.49 -17.05
N GLY A 7 2.19 -14.77 -16.01
CA GLY A 7 1.89 -15.84 -15.05
C GLY A 7 0.64 -15.56 -14.22
N LEU A 8 0.40 -14.31 -13.87
CA LEU A 8 -0.81 -13.89 -13.14
C LEU A 8 -2.07 -14.02 -13.99
N GLU A 9 -2.01 -13.56 -15.23
CA GLU A 9 -3.12 -13.70 -16.19
C GLU A 9 -3.45 -15.14 -16.50
N ALA A 10 -2.43 -16.01 -16.65
CA ALA A 10 -2.64 -17.44 -16.84
C ALA A 10 -3.35 -18.08 -15.64
N GLN A 11 -2.98 -17.70 -14.41
CA GLN A 11 -3.66 -18.19 -13.21
C GLN A 11 -5.12 -17.72 -13.14
N ILE A 12 -5.41 -16.48 -13.52
CA ILE A 12 -6.78 -15.95 -13.57
C ILE A 12 -7.60 -16.74 -14.58
N ARG A 13 -7.10 -16.91 -15.81
CA ARG A 13 -7.79 -17.70 -16.84
C ARG A 13 -8.07 -19.16 -16.39
N ASN A 14 -7.13 -19.76 -15.70
CA ASN A 14 -7.33 -21.13 -15.15
C ASN A 14 -8.45 -21.15 -14.10
N ILE A 15 -8.54 -20.15 -13.23
CA ILE A 15 -9.62 -20.02 -12.23
C ILE A 15 -10.96 -19.89 -12.94
N GLU A 16 -11.06 -19.02 -13.94
CA GLU A 16 -12.28 -18.77 -14.70
C GLU A 16 -12.76 -20.01 -15.43
N GLN A 17 -11.83 -20.76 -16.07
CA GLN A 17 -12.14 -22.01 -16.77
C GLN A 17 -12.53 -23.14 -15.80
N GLN A 18 -11.83 -23.27 -14.69
CA GLN A 18 -12.05 -24.38 -13.75
C GLN A 18 -13.34 -24.20 -12.94
N TYR A 19 -13.71 -22.98 -12.61
CA TYR A 19 -14.87 -22.70 -11.74
C TYR A 19 -16.05 -22.02 -12.47
N GLY A 20 -15.94 -21.81 -13.81
CA GLY A 20 -17.04 -21.42 -14.68
C GLY A 20 -17.55 -20.00 -14.51
N LYS A 21 -16.83 -19.12 -13.79
CA LYS A 21 -17.19 -17.70 -13.59
C LYS A 21 -15.99 -16.79 -13.81
N PRO A 22 -16.20 -15.60 -14.40
CA PRO A 22 -15.14 -14.60 -14.52
C PRO A 22 -14.68 -14.11 -13.14
N LEU A 23 -13.41 -13.69 -13.06
CA LEU A 23 -12.82 -13.20 -11.80
C LEU A 23 -13.63 -12.06 -11.19
N SER A 24 -14.23 -11.18 -12.00
CA SER A 24 -15.10 -10.08 -11.56
C SER A 24 -16.32 -10.56 -10.74
N GLU A 25 -16.95 -11.65 -11.16
CA GLU A 25 -18.07 -12.25 -10.41
C GLU A 25 -17.61 -12.87 -9.09
N TRP A 26 -16.46 -13.51 -9.09
CA TRP A 26 -15.87 -14.06 -7.86
C TRP A 26 -15.54 -12.95 -6.85
N ILE A 27 -15.03 -11.82 -7.33
CA ILE A 27 -14.78 -10.63 -6.51
C ILE A 27 -16.10 -10.07 -5.96
N ALA A 28 -17.15 -9.98 -6.78
CA ALA A 28 -18.47 -9.53 -6.36
C ALA A 28 -19.06 -10.43 -5.24
N LEU A 29 -18.99 -11.75 -5.40
CA LEU A 29 -19.44 -12.72 -4.38
C LEU A 29 -18.68 -12.55 -3.05
N VAL A 30 -17.37 -12.34 -3.09
CA VAL A 30 -16.58 -12.08 -1.88
C VAL A 30 -17.01 -10.77 -1.22
N LYS A 31 -17.31 -9.73 -1.99
CA LYS A 31 -17.80 -8.44 -1.47
C LYS A 31 -19.19 -8.58 -0.83
N GLU A 32 -20.12 -9.24 -1.50
CA GLU A 32 -21.47 -9.48 -1.00
C GLU A 32 -21.49 -10.30 0.30
N SER A 33 -20.50 -11.16 0.52
CA SER A 33 -20.36 -11.93 1.76
C SER A 33 -20.09 -11.07 3.00
N GLY A 34 -19.67 -9.81 2.83
CA GLY A 34 -19.33 -8.90 3.93
C GLY A 34 -18.08 -9.30 4.72
N LEU A 35 -17.35 -10.34 4.30
CA LEU A 35 -16.14 -10.80 4.97
C LEU A 35 -14.98 -9.83 4.74
N THR A 36 -14.29 -9.47 5.81
CA THR A 36 -13.15 -8.53 5.77
C THR A 36 -11.79 -9.20 5.95
N LYS A 37 -11.76 -10.36 6.62
CA LYS A 37 -10.52 -11.10 6.85
C LYS A 37 -10.20 -12.02 5.66
N HIS A 38 -8.96 -11.95 5.20
CA HIS A 38 -8.50 -12.80 4.09
C HIS A 38 -8.71 -14.31 4.33
N THR A 39 -8.45 -14.76 5.54
CA THR A 39 -8.64 -16.17 5.93
C THR A 39 -10.09 -16.63 5.80
N ASP A 40 -11.03 -15.77 6.16
CA ASP A 40 -12.46 -16.09 6.14
C ASP A 40 -12.97 -16.10 4.69
N MET A 41 -12.50 -15.16 3.84
CA MET A 41 -12.76 -15.16 2.40
C MET A 41 -12.27 -16.45 1.74
N VAL A 42 -11.03 -16.87 2.04
CA VAL A 42 -10.45 -18.12 1.53
C VAL A 42 -11.25 -19.34 2.02
N ALA A 43 -11.63 -19.37 3.30
CA ALA A 43 -12.43 -20.45 3.86
C ALA A 43 -13.81 -20.56 3.19
N MET A 44 -14.48 -19.44 2.96
CA MET A 44 -15.78 -19.35 2.27
C MET A 44 -15.66 -19.87 0.84
N LEU A 45 -14.69 -19.41 0.05
CA LEU A 45 -14.49 -19.85 -1.33
C LEU A 45 -14.17 -21.35 -1.44
N LYS A 46 -13.44 -21.91 -0.47
CA LYS A 46 -13.17 -23.34 -0.40
C LYS A 46 -14.40 -24.15 -0.02
N SER A 47 -15.14 -23.72 1.00
CA SER A 47 -16.25 -24.51 1.54
C SER A 47 -17.51 -24.43 0.68
N GLN A 48 -17.82 -23.27 0.13
CA GLN A 48 -19.07 -23.07 -0.63
C GLN A 48 -18.91 -23.33 -2.13
N TYR A 49 -17.72 -23.10 -2.67
CA TYR A 49 -17.50 -23.20 -4.12
C TYR A 49 -16.45 -24.26 -4.50
N GLY A 50 -15.94 -25.03 -3.55
CA GLY A 50 -14.98 -26.11 -3.81
C GLY A 50 -13.64 -25.65 -4.37
N MET A 51 -13.28 -24.39 -4.17
CA MET A 51 -12.03 -23.87 -4.71
C MET A 51 -10.80 -24.50 -4.05
N SER A 52 -9.76 -24.75 -4.85
CA SER A 52 -8.45 -25.07 -4.30
C SER A 52 -7.93 -23.93 -3.43
N HIS A 53 -7.05 -24.21 -2.47
CA HIS A 53 -6.48 -23.16 -1.62
C HIS A 53 -5.79 -22.04 -2.43
N GLY A 54 -5.05 -22.40 -3.48
CA GLY A 54 -4.36 -21.43 -4.33
C GLY A 54 -5.32 -20.52 -5.10
N SER A 55 -6.38 -21.09 -5.67
CA SER A 55 -7.43 -20.33 -6.38
C SER A 55 -8.19 -19.40 -5.42
N ALA A 56 -8.65 -19.93 -4.28
CA ALA A 56 -9.34 -19.16 -3.27
C ALA A 56 -8.48 -18.01 -2.70
N HIS A 57 -7.19 -18.28 -2.44
CA HIS A 57 -6.23 -17.26 -2.00
C HIS A 57 -6.09 -16.14 -3.04
N ARG A 58 -5.98 -16.50 -4.32
CA ARG A 58 -5.84 -15.52 -5.41
C ARG A 58 -7.08 -14.64 -5.55
N VAL A 59 -8.27 -15.24 -5.54
CA VAL A 59 -9.54 -14.48 -5.59
C VAL A 59 -9.69 -13.55 -4.39
N ALA A 60 -9.44 -14.03 -3.18
CA ALA A 60 -9.52 -13.23 -1.97
C ALA A 60 -8.52 -12.07 -1.97
N LEU A 61 -7.30 -12.28 -2.50
CA LEU A 61 -6.30 -11.22 -2.65
C LEU A 61 -6.79 -10.15 -3.62
N LYS A 62 -7.30 -10.55 -4.80
CA LYS A 62 -7.83 -9.63 -5.81
C LYS A 62 -9.06 -8.87 -5.31
N ALA A 63 -9.97 -9.50 -4.59
CA ALA A 63 -11.11 -8.83 -3.98
C ALA A 63 -10.67 -7.70 -3.04
N ARG A 64 -9.65 -7.94 -2.23
CA ARG A 64 -9.08 -6.92 -1.33
C ARG A 64 -8.34 -5.80 -2.05
N GLU A 65 -7.66 -6.11 -3.16
CA GLU A 65 -7.01 -5.09 -4.00
C GLU A 65 -8.06 -4.16 -4.63
N VAL A 66 -9.13 -4.72 -5.19
CA VAL A 66 -10.23 -3.94 -5.78
C VAL A 66 -10.98 -3.11 -4.73
N ASP A 67 -11.17 -3.64 -3.51
CA ASP A 67 -11.76 -2.88 -2.40
C ASP A 67 -10.87 -1.70 -1.98
N ALA A 68 -9.57 -1.93 -1.85
CA ALA A 68 -8.64 -0.86 -1.52
C ALA A 68 -8.64 0.23 -2.61
N ALA A 69 -8.61 -0.16 -3.89
CA ALA A 69 -8.64 0.78 -5.02
C ALA A 69 -9.97 1.53 -5.11
N SER A 70 -11.11 0.88 -4.86
CA SER A 70 -12.43 1.53 -4.87
C SER A 70 -12.60 2.48 -3.69
N THR A 71 -12.04 2.17 -2.53
CA THR A 71 -12.06 3.05 -1.35
C THR A 71 -11.22 4.30 -1.59
N VAL A 72 -10.04 4.16 -2.20
CA VAL A 72 -9.18 5.29 -2.60
C VAL A 72 -9.91 6.17 -3.62
N LYS A 73 -10.46 5.58 -4.68
CA LYS A 73 -11.17 6.32 -5.73
C LYS A 73 -12.45 7.01 -5.24
N ALA A 74 -13.17 6.39 -4.30
CA ALA A 74 -14.33 6.99 -3.67
C ALA A 74 -13.95 8.14 -2.71
N ALA A 75 -12.82 8.02 -2.02
CA ALA A 75 -12.29 9.08 -1.16
C ALA A 75 -11.78 10.28 -1.99
N GLU A 76 -11.08 10.03 -3.08
CA GLU A 76 -10.66 11.06 -4.04
C GLU A 76 -11.87 11.79 -4.66
N ALA A 77 -12.90 11.04 -5.08
CA ALA A 77 -14.14 11.61 -5.63
C ALA A 77 -14.94 12.42 -4.61
N SER A 78 -14.79 12.13 -3.31
CA SER A 78 -15.44 12.88 -2.21
C SER A 78 -14.58 14.02 -1.66
N GLY A 79 -13.40 14.27 -2.22
CA GLY A 79 -12.44 15.25 -1.72
C GLY A 79 -11.86 14.90 -0.35
N ARG A 80 -12.04 13.65 0.13
CA ARG A 80 -11.44 13.14 1.36
C ARG A 80 -10.07 12.55 1.05
N ASP A 81 -9.07 13.02 1.77
CA ASP A 81 -7.76 12.37 1.79
C ASP A 81 -7.89 10.96 2.37
N PRO A 82 -7.57 9.90 1.61
CA PRO A 82 -7.66 8.52 2.08
C PRO A 82 -6.82 8.22 3.33
N ALA A 83 -5.82 9.06 3.60
CA ALA A 83 -4.97 8.96 4.78
C ALA A 83 -5.55 9.66 6.01
N SER A 84 -6.62 10.45 5.86
CA SER A 84 -7.16 11.29 6.94
C SER A 84 -7.52 10.53 8.21
N GLU A 85 -7.97 9.28 8.09
CA GLU A 85 -8.30 8.42 9.23
C GLU A 85 -7.09 8.09 10.12
N LEU A 86 -5.88 8.10 9.55
CA LEU A 86 -4.64 7.85 10.29
C LEU A 86 -4.25 9.01 11.20
N TYR A 87 -4.79 10.19 10.92
CA TYR A 87 -4.52 11.44 11.61
C TYR A 87 -5.67 11.90 12.51
N GLY A 88 -6.49 10.94 13.00
CA GLY A 88 -7.54 11.19 13.97
C GLY A 88 -7.03 11.29 15.41
N GLY A 89 -7.82 11.93 16.29
CA GLY A 89 -7.57 11.99 17.73
C GLY A 89 -6.20 12.61 18.08
N LYS A 90 -5.39 11.88 18.83
CA LYS A 90 -4.08 12.38 19.31
C LYS A 90 -3.06 12.64 18.19
N LYS A 91 -3.29 12.13 16.97
CA LYS A 91 -2.39 12.28 15.82
C LYS A 91 -2.81 13.40 14.88
N ALA A 92 -3.87 14.16 15.19
CA ALA A 92 -4.37 15.25 14.35
C ALA A 92 -3.31 16.34 14.10
N GLY A 93 -2.44 16.60 15.06
CA GLY A 93 -1.32 17.54 14.91
C GLY A 93 -0.25 17.14 13.88
N LEU A 94 -0.24 15.90 13.43
CA LEU A 94 0.67 15.42 12.38
C LEU A 94 0.14 15.64 10.95
N LYS A 95 -1.12 16.04 10.78
CA LYS A 95 -1.71 16.24 9.45
C LYS A 95 -0.94 17.27 8.61
N PRO A 96 -0.55 18.46 9.15
CA PRO A 96 0.26 19.42 8.38
C PRO A 96 1.61 18.85 7.93
N LEU A 97 2.23 18.00 8.77
CA LEU A 97 3.49 17.33 8.44
C LEU A 97 3.30 16.29 7.33
N HIS A 98 2.21 15.52 7.38
CA HIS A 98 1.83 14.61 6.30
C HIS A 98 1.60 15.36 4.99
N ASP A 99 0.89 16.48 5.03
CA ASP A 99 0.57 17.27 3.84
C ASP A 99 1.83 17.86 3.20
N ALA A 100 2.79 18.30 4.01
CA ALA A 100 4.09 18.77 3.52
C ALA A 100 4.86 17.64 2.81
N LEU A 101 4.89 16.43 3.40
CA LEU A 101 5.49 15.25 2.77
C LEU A 101 4.79 14.90 1.45
N MET A 102 3.47 14.88 1.43
CA MET A 102 2.69 14.57 0.23
C MET A 102 2.91 15.60 -0.87
N THR A 103 2.95 16.89 -0.52
CA THR A 103 3.25 17.97 -1.47
C THR A 103 4.61 17.76 -2.15
N ALA A 104 5.63 17.40 -1.38
CA ALA A 104 6.94 17.12 -1.94
C ALA A 104 6.95 15.86 -2.82
N ILE A 105 6.31 14.78 -2.36
CA ILE A 105 6.29 13.48 -3.06
C ILE A 105 5.54 13.57 -4.39
N THR A 106 4.42 14.27 -4.44
CA THR A 106 3.63 14.42 -5.68
C THR A 106 4.34 15.18 -6.79
N THR A 107 5.43 15.88 -6.49
CA THR A 107 6.26 16.52 -7.53
C THR A 107 7.15 15.53 -8.29
N PHE A 108 7.29 14.29 -7.84
CA PHE A 108 8.20 13.32 -8.47
C PHE A 108 7.65 12.74 -9.77
N GLY A 109 6.33 12.65 -9.92
CA GLY A 109 5.64 12.16 -11.11
C GLY A 109 4.18 11.83 -10.87
N ASP A 110 3.44 11.59 -11.95
CA ASP A 110 1.99 11.34 -11.93
C ASP A 110 1.65 9.84 -11.72
N ASP A 111 2.65 8.99 -11.64
CA ASP A 111 2.51 7.54 -11.55
C ASP A 111 2.63 7.00 -10.11
N ILE A 112 2.43 7.87 -9.13
CA ILE A 112 2.43 7.51 -7.70
C ILE A 112 1.06 7.01 -7.28
N GLU A 113 1.01 5.76 -6.83
CA GLU A 113 -0.17 5.15 -6.23
C GLU A 113 -0.08 5.22 -4.71
N LEU A 114 -1.11 5.79 -4.08
CA LEU A 114 -1.28 5.82 -2.64
C LEU A 114 -2.14 4.64 -2.22
N ALA A 115 -1.64 3.79 -1.34
CA ALA A 115 -2.36 2.66 -0.80
C ALA A 115 -2.47 2.77 0.74
N PRO A 116 -3.51 3.41 1.28
CA PRO A 116 -3.75 3.50 2.71
C PRO A 116 -3.92 2.11 3.32
N LYS A 117 -3.30 1.91 4.47
CA LYS A 117 -3.38 0.70 5.30
C LYS A 117 -3.85 1.09 6.70
N LYS A 118 -4.19 0.12 7.53
CA LYS A 118 -4.71 0.37 8.89
C LYS A 118 -3.82 1.30 9.75
N GLY A 119 -2.51 1.37 9.50
CA GLY A 119 -1.57 2.13 10.33
C GLY A 119 -0.60 3.02 9.56
N TYR A 120 -0.62 2.99 8.23
CA TYR A 120 0.32 3.74 7.38
C TYR A 120 -0.22 3.93 5.97
N VAL A 121 0.36 4.84 5.21
CA VAL A 121 0.16 4.96 3.77
C VAL A 121 1.34 4.34 3.04
N SER A 122 1.07 3.38 2.17
CA SER A 122 2.08 2.81 1.27
C SER A 122 2.17 3.67 0.01
N LEU A 123 3.39 4.02 -0.39
CA LEU A 123 3.70 4.75 -1.61
C LEU A 123 4.27 3.78 -2.64
N ARG A 124 3.64 3.73 -3.78
CA ARG A 124 3.99 2.80 -4.86
C ARG A 124 4.12 3.53 -6.18
N ARG A 125 4.94 2.96 -7.03
CA ARG A 125 5.03 3.22 -8.46
C ARG A 125 4.74 1.90 -9.19
N LYS A 126 5.64 1.28 -9.93
CA LYS A 126 5.52 -0.14 -10.31
C LYS A 126 5.69 -1.06 -9.10
N LYS A 127 6.53 -0.66 -8.15
CA LYS A 127 6.78 -1.34 -6.87
C LYS A 127 6.60 -0.38 -5.72
N GLN A 128 6.44 -0.91 -4.51
CA GLN A 128 6.48 -0.09 -3.31
C GLN A 128 7.88 0.52 -3.15
N PHE A 129 7.95 1.83 -2.87
CA PHE A 129 9.21 2.53 -2.66
C PHE A 129 9.32 3.17 -1.29
N ALA A 130 8.19 3.56 -0.70
CA ALA A 130 8.17 4.18 0.61
C ALA A 130 6.86 3.89 1.37
N MET A 131 6.86 4.23 2.65
CA MET A 131 5.65 4.29 3.47
C MET A 131 5.70 5.48 4.42
N ILE A 132 4.53 6.03 4.75
CA ILE A 132 4.36 7.10 5.74
C ILE A 132 3.54 6.53 6.90
N GLN A 133 4.12 6.46 8.09
CA GLN A 133 3.46 5.92 9.27
C GLN A 133 3.44 6.95 10.40
N PRO A 134 2.28 7.46 10.82
CA PRO A 134 2.16 8.24 12.05
C PRO A 134 2.32 7.31 13.26
N THR A 135 3.55 7.16 13.74
CA THR A 135 3.90 6.18 14.78
C THR A 135 3.48 6.66 16.17
N THR A 136 3.72 7.91 16.49
CA THR A 136 3.31 8.53 17.76
C THR A 136 2.40 9.74 17.51
N ALA A 137 1.99 10.44 18.57
CA ALA A 137 1.22 11.68 18.45
C ALA A 137 2.01 12.86 17.85
N THR A 138 3.34 12.76 17.84
CA THR A 138 4.25 13.85 17.46
C THR A 138 5.29 13.46 16.42
N ARG A 139 5.21 12.21 15.87
CA ARG A 139 6.23 11.71 14.95
C ARG A 139 5.65 10.87 13.84
N ILE A 140 6.11 11.12 12.64
CA ILE A 140 5.94 10.26 11.46
C ILE A 140 7.25 9.50 11.25
N ASP A 141 7.17 8.20 11.06
CA ASP A 141 8.28 7.37 10.60
C ASP A 141 8.08 7.08 9.10
N LEU A 142 9.08 7.37 8.29
CA LEU A 142 9.15 7.03 6.88
C LEU A 142 9.95 5.74 6.71
N GLY A 143 9.37 4.75 6.04
CA GLY A 143 10.12 3.60 5.53
C GLY A 143 10.50 3.84 4.08
N LEU A 144 11.75 3.59 3.72
CA LEU A 144 12.29 3.80 2.37
C LEU A 144 12.93 2.51 1.86
N ILE A 145 12.79 2.22 0.57
CA ILE A 145 13.50 1.14 -0.12
C ILE A 145 14.60 1.78 -0.94
N LEU A 146 15.79 1.83 -0.36
CA LEU A 146 17.00 2.37 -0.98
C LEU A 146 18.00 1.22 -1.20
N LYS A 147 18.65 1.22 -2.35
CA LYS A 147 19.68 0.24 -2.68
C LYS A 147 21.06 0.88 -2.57
N ASP A 148 21.98 0.17 -1.95
CA ASP A 148 23.40 0.55 -1.83
C ASP A 148 23.64 1.94 -1.19
N VAL A 149 22.72 2.37 -0.32
CA VAL A 149 22.85 3.62 0.46
C VAL A 149 23.28 3.26 1.89
N PRO A 150 24.36 3.84 2.40
CA PRO A 150 24.78 3.60 3.78
C PRO A 150 23.81 4.26 4.77
N THR A 151 23.64 3.63 5.93
CA THR A 151 22.91 4.22 7.05
C THR A 151 23.68 5.40 7.65
N THR A 152 22.95 6.39 8.13
CA THR A 152 23.46 7.54 8.88
C THR A 152 22.67 7.70 10.17
N GLU A 153 23.02 8.66 11.01
CA GLU A 153 22.23 8.97 12.23
C GLU A 153 20.76 9.28 11.92
N ARG A 154 20.49 9.92 10.76
CA ARG A 154 19.15 10.30 10.33
C ARG A 154 18.50 9.27 9.42
N LEU A 155 19.28 8.60 8.58
CA LEU A 155 18.84 7.51 7.70
C LEU A 155 19.13 6.17 8.38
N GLU A 156 18.28 5.77 9.30
CA GLU A 156 18.45 4.58 10.13
C GLU A 156 18.13 3.29 9.35
N SER A 157 18.66 2.16 9.83
CA SER A 157 18.20 0.85 9.35
C SER A 157 16.73 0.61 9.74
N ALA A 158 15.92 0.14 8.80
CA ALA A 158 14.51 -0.20 9.05
C ALA A 158 14.30 -1.61 9.62
N ALA A 159 15.33 -2.41 9.81
CA ALA A 159 15.24 -3.82 10.19
C ALA A 159 14.36 -4.07 11.45
N SER A 160 14.45 -3.20 12.44
CA SER A 160 13.65 -3.27 13.69
C SER A 160 12.27 -2.59 13.56
N PHE A 161 12.03 -1.84 12.50
CA PHE A 161 10.81 -1.08 12.28
C PHE A 161 9.86 -1.84 11.33
N ASN A 162 10.32 -2.18 10.15
CA ASN A 162 9.58 -2.97 9.17
C ASN A 162 10.55 -3.60 8.17
N ALA A 163 10.65 -4.92 8.16
CA ALA A 163 11.58 -5.69 7.33
C ALA A 163 11.36 -5.56 5.81
N LEU A 164 10.24 -4.98 5.36
CA LEU A 164 9.98 -4.69 3.95
C LEU A 164 10.78 -3.49 3.43
N PHE A 165 11.29 -2.65 4.33
CA PHE A 165 12.05 -1.44 4.01
C PHE A 165 13.50 -1.61 4.42
N THR A 166 14.38 -0.94 3.71
CA THR A 166 15.81 -0.95 4.01
C THR A 166 16.19 0.13 5.01
N HIS A 167 15.55 1.29 4.90
CA HIS A 167 15.85 2.47 5.71
C HIS A 167 14.61 3.06 6.37
N ARG A 168 14.84 3.76 7.48
CA ARG A 168 13.85 4.54 8.21
C ARG A 168 14.35 5.96 8.45
N VAL A 169 13.46 6.93 8.29
CA VAL A 169 13.70 8.33 8.71
C VAL A 169 12.59 8.74 9.67
N ARG A 170 12.97 9.36 10.78
CA ARG A 170 12.04 9.97 11.74
C ARG A 170 11.82 11.43 11.37
N VAL A 171 10.56 11.83 11.28
CA VAL A 171 10.14 13.19 10.94
C VAL A 171 9.25 13.69 12.06
N ASN A 172 9.67 14.75 12.76
CA ASN A 172 8.98 15.29 13.92
C ASN A 172 8.39 16.68 13.63
N THR A 173 9.03 17.43 12.75
CA THR A 173 8.65 18.80 12.38
C THR A 173 8.62 18.97 10.87
N ILE A 174 8.00 20.07 10.40
CA ILE A 174 7.97 20.40 8.96
C ILE A 174 9.38 20.69 8.44
N ASP A 175 10.26 21.23 9.29
CA ASP A 175 11.66 21.53 8.92
C ASP A 175 12.47 20.25 8.63
N ASP A 176 12.03 19.09 9.14
CA ASP A 176 12.62 17.80 8.81
C ASP A 176 12.31 17.37 7.36
N VAL A 177 11.32 17.99 6.70
CA VAL A 177 10.99 17.77 5.29
C VAL A 177 11.91 18.63 4.41
N ASP A 178 13.19 18.41 4.53
CA ASP A 178 14.24 19.16 3.85
C ASP A 178 14.69 18.51 2.53
N ALA A 179 15.60 19.19 1.85
CA ALA A 179 16.13 18.74 0.57
C ALA A 179 16.81 17.36 0.64
N GLN A 180 17.40 17.01 1.78
CA GLN A 180 18.05 15.71 1.98
C GLN A 180 17.02 14.58 2.04
N LEU A 181 15.95 14.77 2.82
CA LEU A 181 14.86 13.78 2.90
C LEU A 181 14.17 13.61 1.54
N ILE A 182 13.92 14.73 0.85
CA ILE A 182 13.31 14.72 -0.49
C ILE A 182 14.21 13.98 -1.49
N ALA A 183 15.52 14.15 -1.42
CA ALA A 183 16.45 13.42 -2.27
C ALA A 183 16.40 11.90 -2.04
N TRP A 184 16.32 11.44 -0.79
CA TRP A 184 16.17 10.00 -0.49
C TRP A 184 14.83 9.44 -0.96
N LEU A 185 13.74 10.18 -0.76
CA LEU A 185 12.42 9.82 -1.26
C LEU A 185 12.40 9.71 -2.79
N LYS A 186 13.01 10.69 -3.48
CA LYS A 186 13.14 10.69 -4.95
C LYS A 186 13.97 9.52 -5.45
N GLN A 187 15.09 9.22 -4.78
CA GLN A 187 15.91 8.06 -5.12
C GLN A 187 15.13 6.74 -4.96
N ALA A 188 14.37 6.59 -3.87
CA ALA A 188 13.51 5.42 -3.67
C ALA A 188 12.43 5.31 -4.77
N TYR A 189 11.81 6.44 -5.14
CA TYR A 189 10.83 6.52 -6.22
C TYR A 189 11.45 6.11 -7.57
N ASP A 190 12.66 6.59 -7.91
CA ASP A 190 13.34 6.25 -9.17
C ASP A 190 13.70 4.76 -9.25
N LEU A 191 14.05 4.14 -8.14
CA LEU A 191 14.34 2.71 -8.06
C LEU A 191 13.08 1.82 -8.22
N ALA A 192 11.89 2.37 -8.11
CA ALA A 192 10.62 1.64 -8.18
C ALA A 192 9.95 1.68 -9.56
N GLY A 193 10.53 2.41 -10.49
CA GLY A 193 9.97 2.65 -11.84
C GLY A 193 10.36 1.70 -12.93
#